data_9a9011f267e3f9f611fd0eee162f5e24
#
_entry.id   9a9011f267e3f9f611fd0eee162f5e24
#
_cell.length_a   1.000
_cell.length_b   1.000
_cell.length_c   1.000
_cell.angle_alpha   90.00
_cell.angle_beta   90.00
_cell.angle_gamma   90.00
#
_symmetry.space_group_name_H-M   'P 1'
#
loop_
_entity.id
_entity.type
_entity.pdbx_description
1 polymer ?
#
loop_
_entity_poly.entity_id
_entity_poly.type
_entity_poly.pdbx_seq_one_letter_code
_entity_poly.pdbx_strand_id
1 'polypeptide(L)'
;MKNKNISFMTQAAMIAAIYVVLTYVFAPFSFGEVQVRISEALTILPVFTPAAIPGLFIGCLIGNILGGAILPDIIFGSIATLIGAFFTWKLREKSPYLAPVPPIIANILIVPFVLRYGYGVALPIPFMMCTVGIGEIISCAVLGMVLYFALKNTQRHYLHSKISITDNFIVNIYFKDNFYQSPELI
;
A
#
# COMPACT_ATOMS: atom_id res chain seq x y z
N MET A 1 8.20 24.64 -3.23
CA MET A 1 7.30 23.82 -4.07
C MET A 1 8.03 22.63 -4.74
N LYS A 2 9.24 22.83 -5.26
CA LYS A 2 10.04 21.80 -5.97
C LYS A 2 10.30 20.53 -5.14
N ASN A 3 10.55 20.64 -3.84
CA ASN A 3 10.87 19.51 -2.96
C ASN A 3 9.67 18.57 -2.68
N LYS A 4 8.44 19.07 -2.69
CA LYS A 4 7.25 18.23 -2.43
C LYS A 4 6.94 17.30 -3.61
N ASN A 5 7.12 17.77 -4.84
CA ASN A 5 6.92 16.95 -6.03
C ASN A 5 7.98 15.85 -6.16
N ILE A 6 9.24 16.17 -5.84
CA ILE A 6 10.32 15.17 -5.84
C ILE A 6 10.03 14.07 -4.80
N SER A 7 9.66 14.44 -3.58
CA SER A 7 9.30 13.48 -2.53
C SER A 7 8.11 12.58 -2.94
N PHE A 8 7.08 13.15 -3.57
CA PHE A 8 5.94 12.41 -4.07
C PHE A 8 6.36 11.37 -5.14
N MET A 9 7.15 11.79 -6.12
CA MET A 9 7.64 10.91 -7.17
C MET A 9 8.56 9.80 -6.64
N THR A 10 9.43 10.13 -5.69
CA THR A 10 10.32 9.15 -5.05
C THR A 10 9.50 8.10 -4.27
N GLN A 11 8.49 8.52 -3.50
CA GLN A 11 7.61 7.59 -2.79
C GLN A 11 6.86 6.68 -3.77
N ALA A 12 6.29 7.23 -4.85
CA ALA A 12 5.60 6.45 -5.86
C ALA A 12 6.53 5.41 -6.52
N ALA A 13 7.75 5.81 -6.87
CA ALA A 13 8.76 4.93 -7.46
C ALA A 13 9.18 3.80 -6.50
N MET A 14 9.38 4.10 -5.21
CA MET A 14 9.71 3.09 -4.20
C MET A 14 8.57 2.09 -4.02
N ILE A 15 7.33 2.55 -3.96
CA ILE A 15 6.16 1.67 -3.82
C ILE A 15 6.03 0.77 -5.06
N ALA A 16 6.21 1.34 -6.27
CA ALA A 16 6.19 0.57 -7.50
C ALA A 16 7.29 -0.52 -7.50
N ALA A 17 8.51 -0.17 -7.12
CA ALA A 17 9.63 -1.12 -7.05
C ALA A 17 9.35 -2.27 -6.06
N ILE A 18 8.84 -1.97 -4.86
CA ILE A 18 8.48 -2.99 -3.86
C ILE A 18 7.36 -3.89 -4.40
N TYR A 19 6.33 -3.30 -5.04
CA TYR A 19 5.25 -4.06 -5.65
C TYR A 19 5.76 -5.05 -6.71
N VAL A 20 6.63 -4.58 -7.62
CA VAL A 20 7.25 -5.41 -8.67
C VAL A 20 8.05 -6.55 -8.06
N VAL A 21 8.91 -6.27 -7.09
CA VAL A 21 9.71 -7.29 -6.41
C VAL A 21 8.84 -8.35 -5.76
N LEU A 22 7.80 -7.94 -5.02
CA LEU A 22 6.87 -8.89 -4.39
C LEU A 22 6.11 -9.71 -5.43
N THR A 23 5.64 -9.10 -6.51
CA THR A 23 4.94 -9.84 -7.58
C THR A 23 5.87 -10.85 -8.23
N TYR A 24 7.13 -10.49 -8.53
CA TYR A 24 8.09 -11.36 -9.18
C TYR A 24 8.55 -12.50 -8.27
N VAL A 25 8.90 -12.22 -7.02
CA VAL A 25 9.36 -13.23 -6.05
C VAL A 25 8.27 -14.25 -5.74
N PHE A 26 7.02 -13.81 -5.64
CA PHE A 26 5.86 -14.66 -5.34
C PHE A 26 5.03 -14.99 -6.59
N ALA A 27 5.60 -14.88 -7.79
CA ALA A 27 4.92 -15.17 -9.05
C ALA A 27 4.21 -16.53 -9.09
N PRO A 28 4.78 -17.65 -8.58
CA PRO A 28 4.11 -18.94 -8.59
C PRO A 28 2.76 -18.95 -7.84
N PHE A 29 2.61 -18.11 -6.81
CA PHE A 29 1.37 -17.97 -6.03
C PHE A 29 0.43 -16.91 -6.61
N SER A 30 0.98 -15.95 -7.37
CA SER A 30 0.24 -14.80 -7.91
C SER A 30 -0.57 -15.12 -9.16
N PHE A 31 -0.19 -16.16 -9.91
CA PHE A 31 -0.78 -16.51 -11.21
C PHE A 31 -1.41 -17.93 -11.21
N GLY A 32 -1.76 -18.48 -10.04
CA GLY A 32 -2.44 -19.76 -9.89
C GLY A 32 -3.97 -19.67 -10.04
N GLU A 33 -4.67 -20.79 -9.90
CA GLU A 33 -6.15 -20.84 -9.91
C GLU A 33 -6.79 -20.07 -8.75
N VAL A 34 -6.16 -20.08 -7.58
CA VAL A 34 -6.46 -19.19 -6.45
C VAL A 34 -5.34 -18.16 -6.41
N GLN A 35 -5.62 -16.97 -6.96
CA GLN A 35 -4.63 -15.91 -7.08
C GLN A 35 -4.43 -15.20 -5.74
N VAL A 36 -3.40 -15.59 -4.99
CA VAL A 36 -2.98 -14.86 -3.79
C VAL A 36 -1.80 -13.96 -4.17
N ARG A 37 -2.07 -12.70 -4.46
CA ARG A 37 -1.05 -11.70 -4.81
C ARG A 37 -0.56 -10.99 -3.57
N ILE A 38 0.58 -11.38 -3.03
CA ILE A 38 1.17 -10.76 -1.82
C ILE A 38 1.43 -9.27 -2.02
N SER A 39 1.75 -8.83 -3.25
CA SER A 39 1.89 -7.42 -3.61
C SER A 39 0.61 -6.59 -3.42
N GLU A 40 -0.57 -7.20 -3.46
CA GLU A 40 -1.85 -6.51 -3.20
C GLU A 40 -2.00 -6.08 -1.73
N ALA A 41 -1.20 -6.62 -0.80
CA ALA A 41 -1.10 -6.09 0.56
C ALA A 41 -0.70 -4.61 0.60
N LEU A 42 0.04 -4.13 -0.42
CA LEU A 42 0.45 -2.74 -0.54
C LEU A 42 -0.72 -1.81 -0.91
N THR A 43 -1.88 -2.33 -1.32
CA THR A 43 -3.07 -1.51 -1.64
C THR A 43 -3.66 -0.81 -0.42
N ILE A 44 -3.15 -1.08 0.78
CA ILE A 44 -3.42 -0.33 2.01
C ILE A 44 -2.67 1.02 2.07
N LEU A 45 -1.55 1.17 1.36
CA LEU A 45 -0.68 2.36 1.43
C LEU A 45 -1.33 3.70 1.04
N PRO A 46 -2.36 3.75 0.16
CA PRO A 46 -3.11 4.99 -0.09
C PRO A 46 -3.72 5.62 1.16
N VAL A 47 -3.93 4.85 2.24
CA VAL A 47 -4.36 5.40 3.54
C VAL A 47 -3.33 6.40 4.08
N PHE A 48 -2.04 6.15 3.87
CA PHE A 48 -0.94 6.95 4.40
C PHE A 48 -0.43 8.01 3.42
N THR A 49 -0.42 7.71 2.11
CA THR A 49 0.13 8.62 1.10
C THR A 49 -0.59 8.51 -0.24
N PRO A 50 -0.98 9.64 -0.87
CA PRO A 50 -1.56 9.62 -2.20
C PRO A 50 -0.55 9.21 -3.29
N ALA A 51 0.76 9.24 -3.01
CA ALA A 51 1.80 8.75 -3.92
C ALA A 51 1.70 7.23 -4.18
N ALA A 52 1.00 6.51 -3.28
CA ALA A 52 0.74 5.09 -3.47
C ALA A 52 -0.18 4.80 -4.66
N ILE A 53 -1.07 5.72 -5.05
CA ILE A 53 -1.99 5.51 -6.18
C ILE A 53 -1.21 5.27 -7.49
N PRO A 54 -0.38 6.22 -7.97
CA PRO A 54 0.42 5.97 -9.17
C PRO A 54 1.49 4.89 -8.94
N GLY A 55 2.04 4.75 -7.74
CA GLY A 55 3.04 3.74 -7.41
C GLY A 55 2.51 2.32 -7.57
N LEU A 56 1.33 2.04 -7.06
CA LEU A 56 0.67 0.72 -7.18
C LEU A 56 0.26 0.42 -8.61
N PHE A 57 -0.28 1.40 -9.33
CA PHE A 57 -0.65 1.24 -10.74
C PHE A 57 0.56 0.86 -11.61
N ILE A 58 1.64 1.63 -11.52
CA ILE A 58 2.88 1.37 -12.28
C ILE A 58 3.52 0.05 -11.83
N GLY A 59 3.53 -0.20 -10.51
CA GLY A 59 4.04 -1.44 -9.95
C GLY A 59 3.29 -2.67 -10.43
N CYS A 60 1.95 -2.61 -10.46
CA CYS A 60 1.11 -3.69 -10.98
C CYS A 60 1.35 -3.91 -12.48
N LEU A 61 1.41 -2.84 -13.27
CA LEU A 61 1.66 -2.89 -14.71
C LEU A 61 3.00 -3.56 -15.02
N ILE A 62 4.08 -3.11 -14.40
CA ILE A 62 5.42 -3.68 -14.59
C ILE A 62 5.50 -5.09 -14.01
N GLY A 63 4.92 -5.33 -12.83
CA GLY A 63 4.90 -6.64 -12.19
C GLY A 63 4.20 -7.69 -13.03
N ASN A 64 3.06 -7.36 -13.65
CA ASN A 64 2.34 -8.25 -14.56
C ASN A 64 3.14 -8.52 -15.84
N ILE A 65 3.82 -7.52 -16.41
CA ILE A 65 4.72 -7.71 -17.58
C ILE A 65 5.84 -8.69 -17.24
N LEU A 66 6.54 -8.46 -16.13
CA LEU A 66 7.66 -9.30 -15.71
C LEU A 66 7.22 -10.68 -15.22
N GLY A 67 6.01 -10.79 -14.68
CA GLY A 67 5.39 -12.05 -14.28
C GLY A 67 4.88 -12.89 -15.46
N GLY A 68 4.96 -12.38 -16.70
CA GLY A 68 4.53 -13.09 -17.90
C GLY A 68 3.01 -13.14 -18.11
N ALA A 69 2.27 -12.19 -17.51
CA ALA A 69 0.83 -12.07 -17.68
C ALA A 69 0.49 -11.69 -19.14
N ILE A 70 -0.69 -12.12 -19.59
CA ILE A 70 -1.21 -11.75 -20.91
C ILE A 70 -1.60 -10.26 -20.95
N LEU A 71 -1.63 -9.68 -22.15
CA LEU A 71 -1.94 -8.26 -22.35
C LEU A 71 -3.26 -7.80 -21.69
N PRO A 72 -4.39 -8.55 -21.77
CA PRO A 72 -5.59 -8.17 -21.03
C PRO A 72 -5.39 -8.08 -19.51
N ASP A 73 -4.61 -8.98 -18.91
CA ASP A 73 -4.35 -8.95 -17.46
C ASP A 73 -3.43 -7.78 -17.08
N ILE A 74 -2.42 -7.48 -17.90
CA ILE A 74 -1.56 -6.31 -17.72
C ILE A 74 -2.39 -5.02 -17.66
N ILE A 75 -3.36 -4.87 -18.57
CA ILE A 75 -4.17 -3.65 -18.67
C ILE A 75 -5.26 -3.64 -17.58
N PHE A 76 -6.14 -4.64 -17.59
CA PHE A 76 -7.32 -4.63 -16.73
C PHE A 76 -6.99 -4.90 -15.26
N GLY A 77 -5.98 -5.74 -14.96
CA GLY A 77 -5.48 -5.93 -13.60
C GLY A 77 -4.88 -4.66 -13.03
N SER A 78 -4.10 -3.91 -13.83
CA SER A 78 -3.55 -2.62 -13.38
C SER A 78 -4.63 -1.55 -13.19
N ILE A 79 -5.67 -1.54 -14.04
CA ILE A 79 -6.83 -0.66 -13.86
C ILE A 79 -7.60 -1.02 -12.58
N ALA A 80 -7.80 -2.31 -12.30
CA ALA A 80 -8.43 -2.76 -11.06
C ALA A 80 -7.68 -2.26 -9.82
N THR A 81 -6.34 -2.42 -9.81
CA THR A 81 -5.47 -1.91 -8.74
C THR A 81 -5.54 -0.38 -8.62
N LEU A 82 -5.58 0.36 -9.74
CA LEU A 82 -5.74 1.82 -9.73
C LEU A 82 -7.08 2.25 -9.11
N ILE A 83 -8.18 1.63 -9.53
CA ILE A 83 -9.52 1.89 -8.99
C ILE A 83 -9.54 1.58 -7.48
N GLY A 84 -9.04 0.43 -7.08
CA GLY A 84 -8.92 0.03 -5.68
C GLY A 84 -8.13 1.06 -4.86
N ALA A 85 -6.94 1.43 -5.30
CA ALA A 85 -6.07 2.39 -4.63
C ALA A 85 -6.72 3.78 -4.50
N PHE A 86 -7.40 4.25 -5.55
CA PHE A 86 -8.09 5.55 -5.53
C PHE A 86 -9.24 5.58 -4.52
N PHE A 87 -10.09 4.55 -4.49
CA PHE A 87 -11.19 4.49 -3.53
C PHE A 87 -10.69 4.21 -2.11
N THR A 88 -9.63 3.44 -1.91
CA THR A 88 -8.95 3.30 -0.61
C THR A 88 -8.51 4.67 -0.08
N TRP A 89 -7.88 5.48 -0.93
CA TRP A 89 -7.49 6.84 -0.56
C TRP A 89 -8.69 7.72 -0.19
N LYS A 90 -9.79 7.63 -0.92
CA LYS A 90 -11.03 8.38 -0.61
C LYS A 90 -11.66 7.95 0.71
N LEU A 91 -11.60 6.67 1.04
CA LEU A 91 -12.22 6.10 2.24
C LEU A 91 -11.34 6.20 3.49
N ARG A 92 -10.07 6.63 3.37
CA ARG A 92 -9.09 6.68 4.46
C ARG A 92 -9.57 7.41 5.72
N GLU A 93 -10.39 8.46 5.55
CA GLU A 93 -10.90 9.30 6.64
C GLU A 93 -12.10 8.68 7.36
N LYS A 94 -12.81 7.74 6.73
CA LYS A 94 -13.97 7.10 7.33
C LYS A 94 -13.60 5.99 8.31
N SER A 95 -12.83 5.02 7.84
CA SER A 95 -12.34 3.91 8.66
C SER A 95 -11.21 3.18 7.97
N PRO A 96 -10.09 2.91 8.64
CA PRO A 96 -9.00 2.12 8.08
C PRO A 96 -9.40 0.67 7.78
N TYR A 97 -10.41 0.13 8.46
CA TYR A 97 -10.93 -1.23 8.21
C TYR A 97 -11.69 -1.34 6.88
N LEU A 98 -12.14 -0.21 6.31
CA LEU A 98 -12.77 -0.18 4.99
C LEU A 98 -11.75 -0.08 3.85
N ALA A 99 -10.49 0.18 4.15
CA ALA A 99 -9.44 0.37 3.16
C ALA A 99 -9.20 -0.85 2.26
N PRO A 100 -9.27 -2.12 2.72
CA PRO A 100 -9.13 -3.29 1.85
C PRO A 100 -10.34 -3.55 0.93
N VAL A 101 -11.51 -2.98 1.23
CA VAL A 101 -12.76 -3.30 0.51
C VAL A 101 -12.73 -2.88 -0.96
N PRO A 102 -12.29 -1.65 -1.33
CA PRO A 102 -12.25 -1.24 -2.72
C PRO A 102 -11.39 -2.11 -3.65
N PRO A 103 -10.13 -2.46 -3.31
CA PRO A 103 -9.32 -3.32 -4.17
C PRO A 103 -9.92 -4.73 -4.29
N ILE A 104 -10.47 -5.31 -3.21
CA ILE A 104 -11.14 -6.60 -3.24
C ILE A 104 -12.32 -6.57 -4.24
N ILE A 105 -13.19 -5.55 -4.15
CA ILE A 105 -14.34 -5.43 -5.05
C ILE A 105 -13.88 -5.21 -6.49
N ALA A 106 -12.90 -4.36 -6.74
CA ALA A 106 -12.40 -4.08 -8.08
C ALA A 106 -11.86 -5.35 -8.76
N ASN A 107 -11.07 -6.13 -8.03
CA ASN A 107 -10.49 -7.38 -8.54
C ASN A 107 -11.56 -8.47 -8.75
N ILE A 108 -12.49 -8.67 -7.82
CA ILE A 108 -13.61 -9.63 -7.98
C ILE A 108 -14.45 -9.31 -9.22
N LEU A 109 -14.63 -8.04 -9.54
CA LEU A 109 -15.44 -7.63 -10.70
C LEU A 109 -14.67 -7.67 -12.02
N ILE A 110 -13.36 -7.50 -12.04
CA ILE A 110 -12.58 -7.36 -13.28
C ILE A 110 -11.81 -8.65 -13.61
N VAL A 111 -11.09 -9.22 -12.65
CA VAL A 111 -10.16 -10.34 -12.89
C VAL A 111 -10.85 -11.60 -13.42
N PRO A 112 -12.05 -12.03 -12.97
CA PRO A 112 -12.72 -13.21 -13.49
C PRO A 112 -13.04 -13.14 -14.99
N PHE A 113 -13.32 -11.94 -15.51
CA PHE A 113 -13.53 -11.76 -16.95
C PHE A 113 -12.21 -11.87 -17.73
N VAL A 114 -11.11 -11.39 -17.17
CA VAL A 114 -9.77 -11.58 -17.76
C VAL A 114 -9.39 -13.06 -17.78
N LEU A 115 -9.69 -13.80 -16.71
CA LEU A 115 -9.45 -15.24 -16.65
C LEU A 115 -10.28 -15.99 -17.69
N ARG A 116 -11.56 -15.65 -17.82
CA ARG A 116 -12.48 -16.32 -18.76
C ARG A 116 -12.13 -16.03 -20.21
N TYR A 117 -11.98 -14.75 -20.56
CA TYR A 117 -11.84 -14.31 -21.95
C TYR A 117 -10.39 -14.13 -22.40
N GLY A 118 -9.49 -13.85 -21.46
CA GLY A 118 -8.07 -13.68 -21.74
C GLY A 118 -7.28 -14.98 -21.67
N TYR A 119 -7.39 -15.68 -20.56
CA TYR A 119 -6.69 -16.98 -20.36
C TYR A 119 -7.47 -18.20 -20.85
N GLY A 120 -8.75 -18.04 -21.24
CA GLY A 120 -9.57 -19.16 -21.72
C GLY A 120 -9.97 -20.16 -20.64
N VAL A 121 -9.96 -19.77 -19.36
CA VAL A 121 -10.34 -20.64 -18.24
C VAL A 121 -11.81 -21.06 -18.37
N ALA A 122 -12.07 -22.35 -18.40
CA ALA A 122 -13.40 -22.91 -18.66
C ALA A 122 -14.33 -22.93 -17.44
N LEU A 123 -13.93 -22.35 -16.30
CA LEU A 123 -14.74 -22.33 -15.09
C LEU A 123 -15.87 -21.27 -15.17
N PRO A 124 -17.00 -21.48 -14.47
CA PRO A 124 -18.07 -20.49 -14.38
C PRO A 124 -17.58 -19.18 -13.73
N ILE A 125 -18.01 -18.04 -14.29
CA ILE A 125 -17.59 -16.71 -13.76
C ILE A 125 -17.90 -16.56 -12.27
N PRO A 126 -19.08 -16.93 -11.73
CA PRO A 126 -19.34 -16.81 -10.30
C PRO A 126 -18.37 -17.61 -9.42
N PHE A 127 -17.94 -18.78 -9.90
CA PHE A 127 -16.93 -19.58 -9.19
C PHE A 127 -15.58 -18.88 -9.18
N MET A 128 -15.14 -18.30 -10.31
CA MET A 128 -13.92 -17.51 -10.38
C MET A 128 -13.98 -16.24 -9.52
N MET A 129 -15.15 -15.59 -9.40
CA MET A 129 -15.36 -14.48 -8.48
C MET A 129 -15.13 -14.90 -7.02
N CYS A 130 -15.58 -16.08 -6.64
CA CYS A 130 -15.33 -16.61 -5.29
C CYS A 130 -13.85 -16.91 -5.05
N THR A 131 -13.17 -17.58 -5.99
CA THR A 131 -11.74 -17.94 -5.84
C THR A 131 -10.85 -16.70 -5.82
N VAL A 132 -11.06 -15.74 -6.72
CA VAL A 132 -10.38 -14.45 -6.71
C VAL A 132 -10.68 -13.68 -5.42
N GLY A 133 -11.95 -13.66 -4.99
CA GLY A 133 -12.36 -12.98 -3.76
C GLY A 133 -11.66 -13.53 -2.52
N ILE A 134 -11.50 -14.85 -2.40
CA ILE A 134 -10.77 -15.48 -1.30
C ILE A 134 -9.30 -15.04 -1.33
N GLY A 135 -8.65 -15.07 -2.50
CA GLY A 135 -7.27 -14.65 -2.67
C GLY A 135 -7.08 -13.17 -2.28
N GLU A 136 -7.98 -12.30 -2.73
CA GLU A 136 -7.96 -10.87 -2.42
C GLU A 136 -8.22 -10.56 -0.93
N ILE A 137 -9.12 -11.31 -0.28
CA ILE A 137 -9.34 -11.18 1.16
C ILE A 137 -8.06 -11.51 1.93
N ILE A 138 -7.36 -12.57 1.55
CA ILE A 138 -6.08 -12.93 2.18
C ILE A 138 -5.04 -11.83 1.93
N SER A 139 -4.90 -11.37 0.69
CA SER A 139 -3.87 -10.41 0.29
C SER A 139 -4.16 -8.99 0.83
N CYS A 140 -5.34 -8.45 0.56
CA CYS A 140 -5.69 -7.08 0.91
C CYS A 140 -6.19 -6.93 2.34
N ALA A 141 -7.06 -7.85 2.82
CA ALA A 141 -7.61 -7.71 4.16
C ALA A 141 -6.65 -8.26 5.22
N VAL A 142 -6.16 -9.50 5.10
CA VAL A 142 -5.29 -10.07 6.15
C VAL A 142 -3.90 -9.44 6.09
N LEU A 143 -3.16 -9.61 4.98
CA LEU A 143 -1.80 -9.10 4.88
C LEU A 143 -1.75 -7.56 4.84
N GLY A 144 -2.69 -6.91 4.16
CA GLY A 144 -2.80 -5.45 4.14
C GLY A 144 -3.06 -4.85 5.51
N MET A 145 -3.93 -5.46 6.35
CA MET A 145 -4.15 -4.98 7.72
C MET A 145 -2.95 -5.23 8.63
N VAL A 146 -2.24 -6.34 8.48
CA VAL A 146 -0.98 -6.56 9.20
C VAL A 146 0.02 -5.45 8.85
N LEU A 147 0.17 -5.13 7.57
CA LEU A 147 1.03 -4.04 7.10
C LEU A 147 0.56 -2.68 7.65
N TYR A 148 -0.75 -2.42 7.67
CA TYR A 148 -1.32 -1.19 8.24
C TYR A 148 -0.93 -1.01 9.71
N PHE A 149 -1.13 -2.03 10.54
CA PHE A 149 -0.78 -1.94 11.96
C PHE A 149 0.72 -1.81 12.19
N ALA A 150 1.55 -2.52 11.41
CA ALA A 150 3.01 -2.40 11.47
C ALA A 150 3.46 -0.96 11.16
N LEU A 151 2.97 -0.35 10.08
CA LEU A 151 3.31 1.01 9.69
C LEU A 151 2.79 2.05 10.68
N LYS A 152 1.56 1.90 11.15
CA LYS A 152 0.96 2.78 12.15
C LYS A 152 1.75 2.77 13.46
N ASN A 153 2.19 1.60 13.90
CA ASN A 153 3.01 1.46 15.11
C ASN A 153 4.37 2.14 14.95
N THR A 154 5.03 1.91 13.81
CA THR A 154 6.32 2.55 13.48
C THR A 154 6.20 4.07 13.44
N GLN A 155 5.14 4.59 12.83
CA GLN A 155 4.87 6.04 12.76
C GLN A 155 4.64 6.62 14.17
N ARG A 156 3.94 5.90 15.04
CA ARG A 156 3.72 6.31 16.44
C ARG A 156 5.02 6.36 17.25
N HIS A 157 5.89 5.35 17.10
CA HIS A 157 7.19 5.33 17.75
C HIS A 157 8.11 6.47 17.27
N TYR A 158 8.12 6.76 15.97
CA TYR A 158 8.90 7.84 15.39
C TYR A 158 8.45 9.21 15.93
N LEU A 159 7.14 9.47 16.00
CA LEU A 159 6.59 10.70 16.54
C LEU A 159 6.91 10.84 18.03
N HIS A 160 6.78 9.78 18.80
CA HIS A 160 7.09 9.80 20.24
C HIS A 160 8.57 10.07 20.51
N SER A 161 9.46 9.45 19.74
CA SER A 161 10.90 9.69 19.77
C SER A 161 11.25 11.15 19.44
N LYS A 162 10.61 11.70 18.41
CA LYS A 162 10.86 13.08 17.97
C LYS A 162 10.36 14.12 18.99
N ILE A 163 9.20 13.89 19.61
CA ILE A 163 8.66 14.74 20.68
C ILE A 163 9.59 14.68 21.90
N SER A 164 10.03 13.49 22.33
CA SER A 164 10.95 13.33 23.45
C SER A 164 12.29 14.03 23.25
N ILE A 165 12.84 14.00 22.02
CA ILE A 165 14.08 14.73 21.69
C ILE A 165 13.86 16.24 21.74
N THR A 166 12.71 16.73 21.24
CA THR A 166 12.39 18.15 21.22
C THR A 166 12.14 18.67 22.63
N ASP A 167 11.43 17.91 23.47
CA ASP A 167 11.18 18.27 24.86
C ASP A 167 12.47 18.30 25.67
N ASN A 168 13.37 17.33 25.52
CA ASN A 168 14.69 17.32 26.13
C ASN A 168 15.57 18.48 25.65
N PHE A 169 15.45 18.89 24.39
CA PHE A 169 16.18 20.01 23.83
C PHE A 169 15.69 21.35 24.41
N ILE A 170 14.37 21.53 24.50
CA ILE A 170 13.75 22.74 25.12
C ILE A 170 14.07 22.82 26.61
N VAL A 171 13.96 21.72 27.35
CA VAL A 171 14.32 21.66 28.77
C VAL A 171 15.77 22.00 28.98
N ASN A 172 16.69 21.48 28.14
CA ASN A 172 18.13 21.82 28.24
C ASN A 172 18.41 23.29 27.95
N ILE A 173 17.74 23.90 26.97
CA ILE A 173 17.88 25.35 26.71
C ILE A 173 17.33 26.14 27.88
N TYR A 174 16.16 25.80 28.41
CA TYR A 174 15.53 26.51 29.52
C TYR A 174 16.36 26.44 30.81
N PHE A 175 16.95 25.29 31.11
CA PHE A 175 17.90 25.16 32.27
C PHE A 175 19.23 25.88 32.04
N LYS A 176 19.75 25.86 30.81
CA LYS A 176 21.01 26.55 30.50
C LYS A 176 20.90 28.06 30.62
N ASP A 177 19.78 28.63 30.14
CA ASP A 177 19.56 30.09 30.19
C ASP A 177 19.21 30.59 31.61
N ASN A 178 18.55 29.77 32.43
CA ASN A 178 18.22 30.17 33.81
C ASN A 178 19.32 29.88 34.84
N PHE A 179 20.26 28.99 34.54
CA PHE A 179 21.39 28.70 35.48
C PHE A 179 22.56 29.69 35.37
N TYR A 180 22.62 30.46 34.27
CA TYR A 180 23.67 31.49 34.09
C TYR A 180 23.26 32.90 34.53
N GLN A 181 22.03 33.09 35.03
CA GLN A 181 21.57 34.41 35.52
C GLN A 181 21.42 34.50 37.04
N SER A 182 22.08 33.68 37.81
CA SER A 182 22.14 33.85 39.27
C SER A 182 23.61 33.98 39.74
N PRO A 183 24.26 35.12 39.57
CA PRO A 183 25.37 35.46 40.41
C PRO A 183 24.86 36.39 41.52
N GLU A 184 24.39 35.82 42.65
CA GLU A 184 24.38 36.51 43.94
C GLU A 184 23.62 35.66 44.95
N LEU A 185 24.36 34.93 45.74
CA LEU A 185 24.09 34.66 47.15
C LEU A 185 25.27 33.90 47.73
N ILE A 186 26.28 34.70 48.15
CA ILE A 186 27.19 34.42 49.27
C ILE A 186 26.95 35.48 50.31
#